data_d2ec026e9c46b874b71f51a2d62e6c07
#
_entry.id   d2ec026e9c46b874b71f51a2d62e6c07
#
_cell.length_a   1.000
_cell.length_b   1.000
_cell.length_c   1.000
_cell.angle_alpha   90.00
_cell.angle_beta   90.00
_cell.angle_gamma   90.00
#
_symmetry.space_group_name_H-M   'P 1'
#
loop_
_entity.id
_entity.type
_entity.pdbx_description
1 polymer ?
#
loop_
_entity_poly.entity_id
_entity_poly.type
_entity_poly.pdbx_seq_one_letter_code
_entity_poly.pdbx_strand_id
1 'polypeptide(L)'
;TTNSYFITIAPKTTPILNSFRNNKVRNFRTAKKTRFLIQILNVAAAQYIKVLDEVYSDIENKEATLKRSTENEDLIDLLQTEKTLVYFTSSLKENDMVLERLSKGVVLPLYEGDLDLLEDAMIENRQAIDMARIYRDILSSITNTYATVISNNLNNVMKFLAGMAGYFHPFLVV
;
A
#
# COMPACT_ATOMS: atom_id res chain seq x y z
N THR A 1 -10.27 15.25 21.53
CA THR A 1 -10.78 14.86 22.85
C THR A 1 -11.25 16.10 23.62
N THR A 2 -12.29 15.94 24.45
CA THR A 2 -12.67 16.93 25.43
C THR A 2 -12.29 16.43 26.84
N ASN A 3 -12.45 17.28 27.87
CA ASN A 3 -12.17 16.84 29.24
C ASN A 3 -13.05 15.63 29.66
N SER A 4 -14.23 15.46 29.06
CA SER A 4 -15.19 14.41 29.42
C SER A 4 -15.34 13.31 28.37
N TYR A 5 -15.08 13.59 27.10
CA TYR A 5 -15.42 12.68 26.01
C TYR A 5 -14.24 12.48 25.03
N PHE A 6 -14.15 11.27 24.46
CA PHE A 6 -13.38 10.96 23.29
C PHE A 6 -14.36 10.68 22.14
N ILE A 7 -14.28 11.46 21.06
CA ILE A 7 -15.21 11.38 19.93
C ILE A 7 -14.43 10.89 18.73
N THR A 8 -14.87 9.80 18.11
CA THR A 8 -14.40 9.31 16.81
C THR A 8 -15.48 9.52 15.76
N ILE A 9 -15.10 10.07 14.61
CA ILE A 9 -15.99 10.27 13.48
C ILE A 9 -15.39 9.53 12.29
N ALA A 10 -16.16 8.64 11.68
CA ALA A 10 -15.76 7.92 10.48
C ALA A 10 -16.90 7.93 9.47
N PRO A 11 -16.64 8.21 8.18
CA PRO A 11 -17.68 8.26 7.15
C PRO A 11 -18.27 6.88 6.83
N LYS A 12 -17.54 5.82 7.16
CA LYS A 12 -17.94 4.42 6.99
C LYS A 12 -17.46 3.59 8.18
N THR A 13 -18.07 2.45 8.40
CA THR A 13 -17.57 1.46 9.36
C THR A 13 -16.18 0.98 8.96
N THR A 14 -15.22 1.09 9.86
CA THR A 14 -13.83 0.69 9.61
C THR A 14 -13.47 -0.56 10.39
N PRO A 15 -12.58 -1.44 9.89
CA PRO A 15 -12.06 -2.59 10.64
C PRO A 15 -11.43 -2.17 11.96
N ILE A 16 -10.77 -1.00 11.99
CA ILE A 16 -10.14 -0.42 13.18
C ILE A 16 -11.17 -0.24 14.30
N LEU A 17 -12.24 0.53 14.04
CA LEU A 17 -13.27 0.78 15.05
C LEU A 17 -14.05 -0.49 15.44
N ASN A 18 -14.25 -1.40 14.49
CA ASN A 18 -14.85 -2.70 14.76
C ASN A 18 -14.02 -3.57 15.73
N SER A 19 -12.69 -3.45 15.71
CA SER A 19 -11.82 -4.18 16.63
C SER A 19 -12.09 -3.76 18.08
N PHE A 20 -12.34 -2.48 18.34
CA PHE A 20 -12.72 -1.98 19.67
C PHE A 20 -14.15 -2.37 20.05
N ARG A 21 -15.06 -2.24 19.10
CA ARG A 21 -16.47 -2.57 19.30
C ARG A 21 -16.68 -4.06 19.65
N ASN A 22 -15.86 -4.92 19.08
CA ASN A 22 -15.91 -6.37 19.26
C ASN A 22 -14.97 -6.87 20.36
N ASN A 23 -14.45 -6.00 21.23
CA ASN A 23 -13.52 -6.32 22.33
C ASN A 23 -12.27 -7.12 21.89
N LYS A 24 -11.79 -6.92 20.66
CA LYS A 24 -10.58 -7.59 20.17
C LYS A 24 -9.29 -6.90 20.63
N VAL A 25 -9.38 -5.67 21.16
CA VAL A 25 -8.22 -4.91 21.66
C VAL A 25 -8.06 -5.17 23.15
N ARG A 26 -6.91 -5.70 23.53
CA ARG A 26 -6.59 -6.02 24.94
C ARG A 26 -6.46 -4.75 25.78
N ASN A 27 -6.90 -4.83 27.03
CA ASN A 27 -6.79 -3.74 28.03
C ASN A 27 -7.39 -2.41 27.57
N PHE A 28 -8.37 -2.46 26.67
CA PHE A 28 -9.10 -1.29 26.21
C PHE A 28 -10.00 -0.74 27.32
N ARG A 29 -9.84 0.56 27.63
CA ARG A 29 -10.68 1.32 28.56
C ARG A 29 -10.92 2.72 28.03
N THR A 30 -12.15 3.11 27.79
CA THR A 30 -12.53 4.45 27.30
C THR A 30 -12.14 5.58 28.24
N ALA A 31 -12.01 5.30 29.53
CA ALA A 31 -11.58 6.28 30.53
C ALA A 31 -10.10 6.72 30.35
N LYS A 32 -9.25 5.85 29.79
CA LYS A 32 -7.84 6.16 29.52
C LYS A 32 -7.70 6.72 28.09
N LYS A 33 -8.01 7.99 27.89
CA LYS A 33 -8.13 8.62 26.56
C LYS A 33 -6.85 8.61 25.76
N THR A 34 -5.70 8.92 26.38
CA THR A 34 -4.39 8.88 25.74
C THR A 34 -4.08 7.47 25.25
N ARG A 35 -4.22 6.48 26.14
CA ARG A 35 -4.02 5.07 25.79
C ARG A 35 -4.95 4.62 24.69
N PHE A 36 -6.21 5.05 24.71
CA PHE A 36 -7.18 4.73 23.66
C PHE A 36 -6.75 5.29 22.30
N LEU A 37 -6.27 6.54 22.24
CA LEU A 37 -5.73 7.11 21.02
C LEU A 37 -4.55 6.31 20.48
N ILE A 38 -3.60 5.97 21.34
CA ILE A 38 -2.42 5.18 20.95
C ILE A 38 -2.85 3.79 20.45
N GLN A 39 -3.82 3.15 21.11
CA GLN A 39 -4.36 1.87 20.65
C GLN A 39 -5.04 1.97 19.26
N ILE A 40 -5.72 3.07 18.96
CA ILE A 40 -6.29 3.30 17.62
C ILE A 40 -5.17 3.36 16.58
N LEU A 41 -4.08 4.09 16.86
CA LEU A 41 -2.94 4.23 15.94
C LEU A 41 -2.20 2.90 15.75
N ASN A 42 -2.03 2.13 16.83
CA ASN A 42 -1.44 0.79 16.78
C ASN A 42 -2.29 -0.16 15.91
N VAL A 43 -3.60 -0.24 16.17
CA VAL A 43 -4.51 -1.07 15.35
C VAL A 43 -4.54 -0.59 13.89
N ALA A 44 -4.37 0.71 13.65
CA ALA A 44 -4.29 1.24 12.30
C ALA A 44 -3.00 0.78 11.59
N ALA A 45 -1.85 0.82 12.27
CA ALA A 45 -0.57 0.35 11.72
C ALA A 45 -0.64 -1.15 11.39
N ALA A 46 -1.13 -1.97 12.30
CA ALA A 46 -1.33 -3.40 12.08
C ALA A 46 -2.29 -3.68 10.90
N GLN A 47 -3.34 -2.85 10.73
CA GLN A 47 -4.26 -2.99 9.60
C GLN A 47 -3.59 -2.62 8.26
N TYR A 48 -2.69 -1.63 8.25
CA TYR A 48 -1.90 -1.31 7.06
C TYR A 48 -0.99 -2.47 6.66
N ILE A 49 -0.28 -3.09 7.61
CA ILE A 49 0.56 -4.27 7.35
C ILE A 49 -0.28 -5.39 6.72
N LYS A 50 -1.42 -5.70 7.30
CA LYS A 50 -2.31 -6.74 6.77
C LYS A 50 -2.76 -6.46 5.32
N VAL A 51 -3.16 -5.22 5.02
CA VAL A 51 -3.59 -4.85 3.66
C VAL A 51 -2.39 -4.88 2.70
N LEU A 52 -1.19 -4.52 3.16
CA LEU A 52 0.03 -4.61 2.35
C LEU A 52 0.37 -6.06 2.00
N ASP A 53 0.19 -7.01 2.91
CA ASP A 53 0.37 -8.44 2.62
C ASP A 53 -0.63 -8.93 1.56
N GLU A 54 -1.89 -8.48 1.63
CA GLU A 54 -2.91 -8.78 0.62
C GLU A 54 -2.54 -8.18 -0.75
N VAL A 55 -2.05 -6.94 -0.77
CA VAL A 55 -1.56 -6.26 -1.99
C VAL A 55 -0.37 -7.00 -2.59
N TYR A 56 0.57 -7.46 -1.77
CA TYR A 56 1.73 -8.22 -2.26
C TYR A 56 1.30 -9.53 -2.92
N SER A 57 0.40 -10.26 -2.29
CA SER A 57 -0.16 -11.49 -2.87
C SER A 57 -0.86 -11.24 -4.22
N ASP A 58 -1.58 -10.12 -4.36
CA ASP A 58 -2.21 -9.73 -5.62
C ASP A 58 -1.17 -9.41 -6.71
N ILE A 59 -0.09 -8.70 -6.35
CA ILE A 59 1.03 -8.41 -7.26
C ILE A 59 1.66 -9.71 -7.78
N GLU A 60 1.96 -10.68 -6.90
CA GLU A 60 2.53 -11.97 -7.31
C GLU A 60 1.61 -12.75 -8.26
N ASN A 61 0.30 -12.76 -7.98
CA ASN A 61 -0.68 -13.42 -8.82
C ASN A 61 -0.76 -12.79 -10.21
N LYS A 62 -0.78 -11.45 -10.29
CA LYS A 62 -0.81 -10.70 -11.56
C LYS A 62 0.48 -10.87 -12.34
N GLU A 63 1.63 -10.87 -11.69
CA GLU A 63 2.91 -11.18 -12.34
C GLU A 63 2.90 -12.57 -12.96
N ALA A 64 2.37 -13.58 -12.25
CA ALA A 64 2.27 -14.93 -12.78
C ALA A 64 1.32 -15.01 -14.01
N THR A 65 0.26 -14.22 -14.04
CA THR A 65 -0.66 -14.11 -15.19
C THR A 65 0.04 -13.45 -16.37
N LEU A 66 0.73 -12.34 -16.17
CA LEU A 66 1.48 -11.62 -17.21
C LEU A 66 2.58 -12.48 -17.85
N LYS A 67 3.19 -13.40 -17.11
CA LYS A 67 4.15 -14.38 -17.66
C LYS A 67 3.50 -15.34 -18.66
N ARG A 68 2.20 -15.58 -18.58
CA ARG A 68 1.46 -16.50 -19.47
C ARG A 68 0.76 -15.79 -20.61
N SER A 69 0.25 -14.60 -20.37
CA SER A 69 -0.53 -13.82 -21.33
C SER A 69 -0.26 -12.34 -21.05
N THR A 70 0.29 -11.62 -22.01
CA THR A 70 0.60 -10.20 -21.86
C THR A 70 -0.64 -9.37 -22.20
N GLU A 71 -1.57 -9.25 -21.26
CA GLU A 71 -2.76 -8.44 -21.43
C GLU A 71 -2.54 -7.02 -20.89
N ASN A 72 -2.96 -6.03 -21.68
CA ASN A 72 -2.81 -4.61 -21.30
C ASN A 72 -3.62 -4.25 -20.04
N GLU A 73 -4.70 -4.97 -19.77
CA GLU A 73 -5.55 -4.73 -18.61
C GLU A 73 -4.82 -5.04 -17.29
N ASP A 74 -4.10 -6.16 -17.23
CA ASP A 74 -3.28 -6.53 -16.06
C ASP A 74 -2.20 -5.47 -15.76
N LEU A 75 -1.60 -4.89 -16.80
CA LEU A 75 -0.63 -3.80 -16.64
C LEU A 75 -1.27 -2.53 -16.08
N ILE A 76 -2.46 -2.17 -16.53
CA ILE A 76 -3.20 -1.01 -16.03
C ILE A 76 -3.54 -1.20 -14.55
N ASP A 77 -3.95 -2.39 -14.17
CA ASP A 77 -4.26 -2.75 -12.78
C ASP A 77 -3.02 -2.65 -11.88
N LEU A 78 -1.85 -3.11 -12.35
CA LEU A 78 -0.59 -2.95 -11.64
C LEU A 78 -0.22 -1.48 -11.43
N LEU A 79 -0.40 -0.63 -12.44
CA LEU A 79 -0.19 0.83 -12.33
C LEU A 79 -1.13 1.48 -11.30
N GLN A 80 -2.38 1.03 -11.20
CA GLN A 80 -3.32 1.50 -10.18
C GLN A 80 -2.88 1.07 -8.77
N THR A 81 -2.37 -0.16 -8.65
CA THR A 81 -1.80 -0.67 -7.40
C THR A 81 -0.58 0.15 -6.98
N GLU A 82 0.31 0.49 -7.92
CA GLU A 82 1.46 1.37 -7.66
C GLU A 82 1.03 2.72 -7.09
N LYS A 83 0.03 3.35 -7.71
CA LYS A 83 -0.56 4.59 -7.22
C LYS A 83 -1.14 4.47 -5.81
N THR A 84 -1.77 3.35 -5.49
CA THR A 84 -2.29 3.06 -4.15
C THR A 84 -1.17 2.96 -3.13
N LEU A 85 -0.04 2.30 -3.45
CA LEU A 85 1.13 2.21 -2.59
C LEU A 85 1.80 3.57 -2.32
N VAL A 86 1.75 4.49 -3.30
CA VAL A 86 2.20 5.88 -3.10
C VAL A 86 1.34 6.58 -2.05
N TYR A 87 0.02 6.45 -2.12
CA TYR A 87 -0.89 7.01 -1.12
C TYR A 87 -0.68 6.38 0.26
N PHE A 88 -0.49 5.06 0.34
CA PHE A 88 -0.19 4.38 1.61
C PHE A 88 1.10 4.91 2.23
N THR A 89 2.16 5.01 1.43
CA THR A 89 3.46 5.55 1.89
C THR A 89 3.32 6.98 2.42
N SER A 90 2.53 7.82 1.75
CA SER A 90 2.30 9.20 2.20
C SER A 90 1.54 9.24 3.53
N SER A 91 0.42 8.52 3.62
CA SER A 91 -0.41 8.47 4.82
C SER A 91 0.34 7.90 6.02
N LEU A 92 1.14 6.83 5.81
CA LEU A 92 1.95 6.23 6.86
C LEU A 92 3.05 7.16 7.36
N LYS A 93 3.67 7.97 6.48
CA LYS A 93 4.64 8.99 6.88
C LYS A 93 3.99 10.12 7.70
N GLU A 94 2.79 10.53 7.36
CA GLU A 94 2.03 11.48 8.15
C GLU A 94 1.68 10.91 9.53
N ASN A 95 1.31 9.63 9.60
CA ASN A 95 1.11 8.93 10.87
C ASN A 95 2.40 8.87 11.70
N ASP A 96 3.56 8.61 11.09
CA ASP A 96 4.85 8.57 11.80
C ASP A 96 5.17 9.92 12.46
N MET A 97 4.91 11.04 11.76
CA MET A 97 5.06 12.38 12.33
C MET A 97 4.13 12.62 13.53
N VAL A 98 2.90 12.11 13.48
CA VAL A 98 1.95 12.20 14.60
C VAL A 98 2.44 11.37 15.78
N LEU A 99 2.86 10.13 15.55
CA LEU A 99 3.41 9.23 16.57
C LEU A 99 4.64 9.85 17.25
N GLU A 100 5.57 10.41 16.48
CA GLU A 100 6.76 11.10 17.02
C GLU A 100 6.40 12.34 17.86
N ARG A 101 5.36 13.08 17.48
CA ARG A 101 4.90 14.22 18.31
C ARG A 101 4.24 13.75 19.60
N LEU A 102 3.52 12.64 19.56
CA LEU A 102 2.93 12.05 20.76
C LEU A 102 4.00 11.53 21.72
N SER A 103 5.08 10.92 21.22
CA SER A 103 6.16 10.37 22.05
C SER A 103 6.88 11.42 22.88
N LYS A 104 6.86 12.68 22.44
CA LYS A 104 7.45 13.81 23.19
C LYS A 104 6.62 14.24 24.41
N GLY A 105 5.42 13.68 24.60
CA GLY A 105 4.55 13.98 25.74
C GLY A 105 3.98 15.42 25.80
N VAL A 106 4.25 16.24 24.77
CA VAL A 106 3.85 17.66 24.74
C VAL A 106 2.36 17.82 24.39
N VAL A 107 1.83 16.94 23.54
CA VAL A 107 0.46 17.04 23.03
C VAL A 107 -0.56 16.43 23.99
N LEU A 108 -0.20 15.31 24.61
CA LEU A 108 -1.03 14.57 25.57
C LEU A 108 -0.15 14.01 26.68
N PRO A 109 -0.63 13.97 27.93
CA PRO A 109 0.09 13.35 29.00
C PRO A 109 0.18 11.84 28.76
N LEU A 110 1.39 11.31 28.85
CA LEU A 110 1.68 9.87 28.77
C LEU A 110 1.73 9.31 30.19
N TYR A 111 1.18 8.12 30.36
CA TYR A 111 1.15 7.40 31.62
C TYR A 111 2.00 6.14 31.53
N GLU A 112 2.24 5.48 32.65
CA GLU A 112 2.99 4.23 32.70
C GLU A 112 2.44 3.18 31.72
N GLY A 113 3.31 2.61 30.90
CA GLY A 113 2.99 1.66 29.85
C GLY A 113 2.37 2.27 28.57
N ASP A 114 2.19 3.60 28.48
CA ASP A 114 1.75 4.24 27.25
C ASP A 114 2.92 4.45 26.27
N LEU A 115 4.13 4.65 26.81
CA LEU A 115 5.35 4.78 25.99
C LEU A 115 5.65 3.49 25.24
N ASP A 116 5.61 2.34 25.91
CA ASP A 116 5.87 1.04 25.28
C ASP A 116 4.86 0.77 24.15
N LEU A 117 3.58 1.04 24.41
CA LEU A 117 2.52 0.87 23.39
C LEU A 117 2.69 1.83 22.21
N LEU A 118 3.19 3.03 22.48
CA LEU A 118 3.45 4.02 21.44
C LEU A 118 4.68 3.63 20.61
N GLU A 119 5.71 3.08 21.25
CA GLU A 119 6.90 2.55 20.57
C GLU A 119 6.54 1.38 19.66
N ASP A 120 5.71 0.45 20.12
CA ASP A 120 5.16 -0.63 19.29
C ASP A 120 4.43 -0.08 18.06
N ALA A 121 3.57 0.93 18.25
CA ALA A 121 2.85 1.56 17.14
C ALA A 121 3.80 2.26 16.13
N MET A 122 4.88 2.87 16.61
CA MET A 122 5.91 3.49 15.77
C MET A 122 6.68 2.44 14.96
N ILE A 123 7.05 1.33 15.59
CA ILE A 123 7.75 0.22 14.93
C ILE A 123 6.87 -0.36 13.81
N GLU A 124 5.62 -0.71 14.12
CA GLU A 124 4.68 -1.26 13.13
C GLU A 124 4.41 -0.27 11.99
N ASN A 125 4.25 1.01 12.30
CA ASN A 125 4.04 2.04 11.26
C ASN A 125 5.25 2.19 10.32
N ARG A 126 6.47 2.14 10.86
CA ARG A 126 7.71 2.19 10.06
C ARG A 126 7.88 0.93 9.23
N GLN A 127 7.58 -0.23 9.78
CA GLN A 127 7.53 -1.49 9.03
C GLN A 127 6.57 -1.39 7.84
N ALA A 128 5.38 -0.86 8.04
CA ALA A 128 4.41 -0.66 6.95
C ALA A 128 4.92 0.33 5.88
N ILE A 129 5.65 1.39 6.26
CA ILE A 129 6.29 2.31 5.32
C ILE A 129 7.29 1.57 4.43
N ASP A 130 8.14 0.75 5.04
CA ASP A 130 9.19 0.03 4.32
C ASP A 130 8.59 -1.05 3.40
N MET A 131 7.58 -1.79 3.86
CA MET A 131 6.83 -2.72 3.03
C MET A 131 6.19 -2.03 1.81
N ALA A 132 5.51 -0.90 2.02
CA ALA A 132 4.88 -0.16 0.92
C ALA A 132 5.90 0.34 -0.11
N ARG A 133 7.11 0.74 0.32
CA ARG A 133 8.20 1.13 -0.58
C ARG A 133 8.70 -0.07 -1.38
N ILE A 134 9.02 -1.18 -0.70
CA ILE A 134 9.54 -2.39 -1.35
C ILE A 134 8.55 -2.89 -2.39
N TYR A 135 7.27 -2.97 -2.05
CA TYR A 135 6.25 -3.45 -2.97
C TYR A 135 6.05 -2.53 -4.18
N ARG A 136 6.14 -1.21 -3.97
CA ARG A 136 6.14 -0.25 -5.07
C ARG A 136 7.35 -0.45 -6.00
N ASP A 137 8.54 -0.65 -5.45
CA ASP A 137 9.76 -0.80 -6.22
C ASP A 137 9.74 -2.14 -7.02
N ILE A 138 9.22 -3.21 -6.43
CA ILE A 138 8.95 -4.49 -7.12
C ILE A 138 7.97 -4.26 -8.28
N LEU A 139 6.88 -3.58 -8.03
CA LEU A 139 5.82 -3.31 -8.98
C LEU A 139 6.32 -2.48 -10.17
N SER A 140 7.10 -1.44 -9.89
CA SER A 140 7.75 -0.61 -10.91
C SER A 140 8.70 -1.44 -11.78
N SER A 141 9.46 -2.35 -11.19
CA SER A 141 10.34 -3.28 -11.91
C SER A 141 9.55 -4.21 -12.84
N ILE A 142 8.47 -4.79 -12.35
CA ILE A 142 7.57 -5.66 -13.14
C ILE A 142 7.01 -4.87 -14.32
N THR A 143 6.40 -3.72 -14.07
CA THR A 143 5.78 -2.88 -15.10
C THR A 143 6.76 -2.47 -16.20
N ASN A 144 7.97 -2.05 -15.83
CA ASN A 144 9.03 -1.68 -16.79
C ASN A 144 9.49 -2.87 -17.63
N THR A 145 9.62 -4.05 -17.02
CA THR A 145 10.00 -5.28 -17.72
C THR A 145 8.96 -5.64 -18.79
N TYR A 146 7.67 -5.64 -18.42
CA TYR A 146 6.61 -5.99 -19.37
C TYR A 146 6.39 -4.92 -20.45
N ALA A 147 6.53 -3.64 -20.15
CA ALA A 147 6.52 -2.59 -21.16
C ALA A 147 7.63 -2.80 -22.20
N THR A 148 8.81 -3.23 -21.78
CA THR A 148 9.94 -3.56 -22.66
C THR A 148 9.63 -4.79 -23.53
N VAL A 149 9.04 -5.84 -22.96
CA VAL A 149 8.64 -7.05 -23.70
C VAL A 149 7.61 -6.72 -24.78
N ILE A 150 6.60 -5.93 -24.44
CA ILE A 150 5.56 -5.49 -25.40
C ILE A 150 6.20 -4.69 -26.54
N SER A 151 7.07 -3.74 -26.23
CA SER A 151 7.78 -2.93 -27.23
C SER A 151 8.63 -3.80 -28.17
N ASN A 152 9.35 -4.77 -27.64
CA ASN A 152 10.16 -5.70 -28.43
C ASN A 152 9.30 -6.58 -29.33
N ASN A 153 8.15 -7.07 -28.84
CA ASN A 153 7.22 -7.85 -29.65
C ASN A 153 6.66 -7.03 -30.82
N LEU A 154 6.25 -5.77 -30.57
CA LEU A 154 5.81 -4.85 -31.61
C LEU A 154 6.90 -4.60 -32.67
N ASN A 155 8.14 -4.37 -32.23
CA ASN A 155 9.26 -4.19 -33.13
C ASN A 155 9.52 -5.42 -34.01
N ASN A 156 9.37 -6.62 -33.46
CA ASN A 156 9.53 -7.87 -34.23
C ASN A 156 8.41 -8.05 -35.24
N VAL A 157 7.16 -7.74 -34.91
CA VAL A 157 6.03 -7.76 -35.84
C VAL A 157 6.23 -6.73 -36.98
N MET A 158 6.67 -5.51 -36.64
CA MET A 158 6.96 -4.48 -37.62
C MET A 158 8.09 -4.88 -38.58
N LYS A 159 9.16 -5.48 -38.10
CA LYS A 159 10.25 -6.02 -38.92
C LYS A 159 9.75 -7.13 -39.84
N PHE A 160 8.90 -8.02 -39.37
CA PHE A 160 8.29 -9.08 -40.17
C PHE A 160 7.42 -8.50 -41.28
N LEU A 161 6.56 -7.52 -40.97
CA LEU A 161 5.70 -6.85 -41.94
C LEU A 161 6.51 -6.07 -42.97
N ALA A 162 7.56 -5.36 -42.55
CA ALA A 162 8.47 -4.65 -43.48
C ALA A 162 9.22 -5.61 -44.41
N GLY A 163 9.66 -6.77 -43.88
CA GLY A 163 10.27 -7.83 -44.70
C GLY A 163 9.31 -8.40 -45.73
N MET A 164 8.06 -8.67 -45.35
CA MET A 164 7.02 -9.10 -46.29
C MET A 164 6.72 -8.05 -47.34
N ALA A 165 6.56 -6.78 -46.97
CA ALA A 165 6.34 -5.68 -47.92
C ALA A 165 7.49 -5.56 -48.95
N GLY A 166 8.75 -5.74 -48.49
CA GLY A 166 9.91 -5.76 -49.38
C GLY A 166 9.91 -6.95 -50.35
N TYR A 167 9.37 -8.09 -49.94
CA TYR A 167 9.23 -9.26 -50.83
C TYR A 167 8.14 -9.09 -51.88
N PHE A 168 7.04 -8.39 -51.60
CA PHE A 168 5.92 -8.19 -52.51
C PHE A 168 6.10 -6.95 -53.41
N HIS A 169 6.97 -6.01 -53.07
CA HIS A 169 7.20 -4.81 -53.83
C HIS A 169 7.62 -5.07 -55.30
N PRO A 170 8.49 -6.04 -55.64
CA PRO A 170 8.86 -6.29 -57.04
C PRO A 170 7.71 -6.91 -57.86
N PHE A 171 6.67 -7.46 -57.26
CA PHE A 171 5.50 -8.03 -57.96
C PHE A 171 4.38 -7.02 -58.18
N LEU A 172 4.43 -5.83 -57.59
CA LEU A 172 3.43 -4.75 -57.73
C LEU A 172 3.84 -3.66 -58.72
N VAL A 173 5.05 -3.73 -59.28
CA VAL A 173 5.62 -2.76 -60.21
C VAL A 173 5.79 -3.39 -61.63
N VAL A 174 4.85 -4.23 -62.07
CA VAL A 174 4.74 -4.72 -63.43
C VAL A 174 3.42 -4.23 -64.04
#